data_85fa8673ea22132d5cb6719518655f67
#
_entry.id   85fa8673ea22132d5cb6719518655f67
#
_cell.length_a   1.000
_cell.length_b   1.000
_cell.length_c   1.000
_cell.angle_alpha   90.00
_cell.angle_beta   90.00
_cell.angle_gamma   90.00
#
_symmetry.space_group_name_H-M   'P 1'
#
loop_
_entity.id
_entity.type
_entity.pdbx_description
1 polymer ?
#
loop_
_entity_poly.entity_id
_entity_poly.type
_entity_poly.pdbx_seq_one_letter_code
_entity_poly.pdbx_strand_id
1 'polypeptide(L)'
;MLEPDLTYQLLRNLTSPVVAITSARGGKENGMISDAAVRASIVPTVPRVSVYIHKFNYSHDMIFETGRFAMHLLHAKQFDIVHRLGFFSGRDQDKLAGIPHHTGKLGVPVLDECYAHFECSVVNAMDTGSSTLFLGDVMAVGYGRAVSLKPQGELMTATYFRSNMPADWRLEYEAKLQDAQRIGAELSRHIKPVIWKRS
;
A
#
# COMPACT_ATOMS: atom_id res chain seq x y z
N MET A 1 28.09 3.55 -15.77
CA MET A 1 27.42 3.87 -14.50
C MET A 1 25.96 4.17 -14.82
N LEU A 2 24.98 3.69 -14.05
CA LEU A 2 23.58 4.01 -14.30
C LEU A 2 23.34 5.50 -13.99
N GLU A 3 22.56 6.14 -14.84
CA GLU A 3 22.09 7.50 -14.62
C GLU A 3 20.84 7.43 -13.72
N PRO A 4 20.86 7.98 -12.47
CA PRO A 4 19.83 7.72 -11.47
C PRO A 4 18.45 8.23 -11.88
N ASP A 5 18.35 9.45 -12.41
CA ASP A 5 17.07 10.07 -12.73
C ASP A 5 16.39 9.37 -13.91
N LEU A 6 17.15 9.06 -14.97
CA LEU A 6 16.63 8.27 -16.08
C LEU A 6 16.22 6.87 -15.65
N THR A 7 17.03 6.22 -14.82
CA THR A 7 16.71 4.88 -14.28
C THR A 7 15.41 4.90 -13.52
N TYR A 8 15.22 5.88 -12.63
CA TYR A 8 14.00 6.03 -11.87
C TYR A 8 12.78 6.31 -12.75
N GLN A 9 12.92 7.20 -13.76
CA GLN A 9 11.83 7.48 -14.71
C GLN A 9 11.41 6.22 -15.49
N LEU A 10 12.35 5.39 -15.90
CA LEU A 10 12.06 4.14 -16.61
C LEU A 10 11.39 3.12 -15.71
N LEU A 11 11.85 2.96 -14.46
CA LEU A 11 11.24 2.05 -13.47
C LEU A 11 9.80 2.43 -13.12
N ARG A 12 9.45 3.70 -13.16
CA ARG A 12 8.06 4.17 -12.95
C ARG A 12 7.06 3.67 -14.00
N ASN A 13 7.50 3.10 -15.11
CA ASN A 13 6.62 2.45 -16.09
C ASN A 13 6.22 1.02 -15.66
N LEU A 14 6.91 0.42 -14.68
CA LEU A 14 6.48 -0.81 -14.03
C LEU A 14 5.34 -0.47 -13.08
N THR A 15 4.16 -0.32 -13.63
CA THR A 15 2.99 0.17 -12.89
C THR A 15 2.09 -0.96 -12.41
N SER A 16 1.50 -0.78 -11.24
CA SER A 16 0.40 -1.55 -10.69
C SER A 16 -0.75 -0.61 -10.28
N PRO A 17 -1.94 -1.12 -9.93
CA PRO A 17 -2.98 -0.27 -9.36
C PRO A 17 -2.46 0.40 -8.08
N VAL A 18 -2.92 1.62 -7.82
CA VAL A 18 -2.76 2.26 -6.52
C VAL A 18 -3.72 1.60 -5.55
N VAL A 19 -3.16 1.07 -4.47
CA VAL A 19 -3.93 0.39 -3.42
C VAL A 19 -3.79 1.11 -2.08
N ALA A 20 -4.86 1.13 -1.30
CA ALA A 20 -4.75 1.45 0.12
C ALA A 20 -4.44 0.16 0.89
N ILE A 21 -3.47 0.23 1.80
CA ILE A 21 -3.12 -0.85 2.72
C ILE A 21 -3.48 -0.39 4.12
N THR A 22 -4.29 -1.16 4.82
CA THR A 22 -4.64 -0.90 6.21
C THR A 22 -4.11 -1.99 7.13
N SER A 23 -3.82 -1.62 8.34
CA SER A 23 -3.27 -2.50 9.38
C SER A 23 -3.69 -2.01 10.76
N ALA A 24 -3.65 -2.90 11.74
CA ALA A 24 -3.95 -2.57 13.14
C ALA A 24 -2.97 -3.28 14.07
N ARG A 25 -2.62 -2.61 15.18
CA ARG A 25 -1.73 -3.14 16.22
C ARG A 25 -2.04 -2.48 17.56
N GLY A 26 -2.35 -3.29 18.58
CA GLY A 26 -2.57 -2.80 19.94
C GLY A 26 -3.67 -1.75 20.06
N GLY A 27 -4.77 -1.92 19.34
CA GLY A 27 -5.90 -0.98 19.31
C GLY A 27 -5.68 0.28 18.46
N LYS A 28 -4.51 0.44 17.84
CA LYS A 28 -4.24 1.50 16.87
C LYS A 28 -4.42 0.99 15.46
N GLU A 29 -5.11 1.77 14.64
CA GLU A 29 -5.35 1.51 13.24
C GLU A 29 -4.55 2.48 12.36
N ASN A 30 -4.14 2.05 11.18
CA ASN A 30 -3.48 2.91 10.22
C ASN A 30 -3.76 2.49 8.79
N GLY A 31 -3.61 3.45 7.88
CA GLY A 31 -3.67 3.22 6.45
C GLY A 31 -2.48 3.86 5.74
N MET A 32 -2.11 3.33 4.58
CA MET A 32 -1.09 3.88 3.68
C MET A 32 -1.45 3.61 2.23
N ILE A 33 -0.77 4.25 1.31
CA ILE A 33 -0.88 4.01 -0.13
C ILE A 33 0.35 3.28 -0.64
N SER A 34 0.13 2.33 -1.55
CA SER A 34 1.20 1.67 -2.31
C SER A 34 0.79 1.57 -3.79
N ASP A 35 1.75 1.74 -4.68
CA ASP A 35 1.65 1.45 -6.11
C ASP A 35 2.54 0.26 -6.53
N ALA A 36 2.97 -0.53 -5.55
CA ALA A 36 3.86 -1.67 -5.72
C ALA A 36 3.24 -2.96 -5.16
N ALA A 37 1.99 -3.24 -5.57
CA ALA A 37 1.24 -4.42 -5.18
C ALA A 37 0.84 -5.24 -6.40
N VAL A 38 1.07 -6.56 -6.37
CA VAL A 38 0.74 -7.45 -7.47
C VAL A 38 0.11 -8.76 -7.00
N ARG A 39 -0.64 -9.39 -7.90
CA ARG A 39 -1.11 -10.76 -7.72
C ARG A 39 0.09 -11.72 -7.74
N ALA A 40 0.28 -12.48 -6.67
CA ALA A 40 1.40 -13.41 -6.51
C ALA A 40 1.05 -14.88 -6.79
N SER A 41 -0.22 -15.20 -7.05
CA SER A 41 -0.65 -16.55 -7.40
C SER A 41 -1.68 -16.52 -8.54
N ILE A 42 -1.59 -17.48 -9.46
CA ILE A 42 -2.59 -17.75 -10.49
C ILE A 42 -3.55 -18.89 -10.08
N VAL A 43 -3.27 -19.55 -8.94
CA VAL A 43 -4.05 -20.70 -8.46
C VAL A 43 -5.24 -20.20 -7.64
N PRO A 44 -6.50 -20.40 -8.08
CA PRO A 44 -7.66 -19.84 -7.40
C PRO A 44 -7.86 -20.35 -5.96
N THR A 45 -7.43 -21.59 -5.69
CA THR A 45 -7.53 -22.23 -4.36
C THR A 45 -6.38 -21.82 -3.42
N VAL A 46 -5.37 -21.12 -3.92
CA VAL A 46 -4.24 -20.60 -3.16
C VAL A 46 -3.99 -19.14 -3.57
N PRO A 47 -4.96 -18.24 -3.32
CA PRO A 47 -4.85 -16.86 -3.75
C PRO A 47 -3.81 -16.12 -2.89
N ARG A 48 -2.89 -15.43 -3.57
CA ARG A 48 -1.81 -14.66 -2.93
C ARG A 48 -1.61 -13.31 -3.58
N VAL A 49 -1.22 -12.37 -2.75
CA VAL A 49 -0.76 -11.05 -3.17
C VAL A 49 0.63 -10.78 -2.60
N SER A 50 1.40 -9.95 -3.29
CA SER A 50 2.62 -9.38 -2.75
C SER A 50 2.56 -7.87 -2.79
N VAL A 51 3.16 -7.21 -1.79
CA VAL A 51 3.24 -5.76 -1.71
C VAL A 51 4.59 -5.34 -1.14
N TYR A 52 5.20 -4.32 -1.75
CA TYR A 52 6.39 -3.68 -1.22
C TYR A 52 5.95 -2.52 -0.32
N ILE A 53 6.45 -2.51 0.91
CA ILE A 53 6.17 -1.47 1.90
C ILE A 53 7.50 -0.90 2.40
N HIS A 54 7.68 0.39 2.25
CA HIS A 54 8.88 1.07 2.73
C HIS A 54 9.01 0.96 4.24
N LYS A 55 10.22 0.64 4.71
CA LYS A 55 10.52 0.40 6.13
C LYS A 55 10.28 1.60 7.03
N PHE A 56 10.30 2.82 6.49
CA PHE A 56 9.99 4.03 7.25
C PHE A 56 8.48 4.27 7.43
N ASN A 57 7.61 3.58 6.69
CA ASN A 57 6.16 3.69 6.85
C ASN A 57 5.70 3.11 8.19
N TYR A 58 4.80 3.80 8.88
CA TYR A 58 4.25 3.33 10.14
C TYR A 58 3.51 1.99 10.01
N SER A 59 2.81 1.77 8.89
CA SER A 59 2.16 0.49 8.58
C SER A 59 3.14 -0.66 8.42
N HIS A 60 4.42 -0.40 8.03
CA HIS A 60 5.43 -1.45 7.92
C HIS A 60 5.62 -2.20 9.24
N ASP A 61 5.85 -1.47 10.32
CA ASP A 61 6.08 -2.05 11.63
C ASP A 61 4.84 -2.80 12.14
N MET A 62 3.65 -2.22 11.93
CA MET A 62 2.38 -2.86 12.29
C MET A 62 2.22 -4.22 11.58
N ILE A 63 2.44 -4.26 10.26
CA ILE A 63 2.29 -5.49 9.46
C ILE A 63 3.39 -6.49 9.80
N PHE A 64 4.63 -6.00 9.99
CA PHE A 64 5.76 -6.87 10.33
C PHE A 64 5.55 -7.59 11.67
N GLU A 65 4.95 -6.92 12.66
CA GLU A 65 4.68 -7.50 13.98
C GLU A 65 3.41 -8.36 14.01
N THR A 66 2.34 -7.94 13.31
CA THR A 66 1.04 -8.62 13.39
C THR A 66 0.81 -9.68 12.33
N GLY A 67 1.56 -9.60 11.22
CA GLY A 67 1.38 -10.48 10.07
C GLY A 67 0.06 -10.28 9.32
N ARG A 68 -0.65 -9.15 9.51
CA ARG A 68 -1.99 -8.95 8.96
C ARG A 68 -2.15 -7.57 8.33
N PHE A 69 -2.84 -7.54 7.19
CA PHE A 69 -3.21 -6.29 6.51
C PHE A 69 -4.45 -6.51 5.64
N ALA A 70 -5.14 -5.42 5.31
CA ALA A 70 -6.09 -5.42 4.22
C ALA A 70 -5.57 -4.55 3.08
N MET A 71 -5.79 -5.01 1.84
CA MET A 71 -5.46 -4.32 0.60
C MET A 71 -6.76 -3.93 -0.09
N HIS A 72 -6.87 -2.67 -0.53
CA HIS A 72 -8.07 -2.13 -1.15
C HIS A 72 -7.74 -1.60 -2.54
N LEU A 73 -8.46 -2.08 -3.55
CA LEU A 73 -8.46 -1.47 -4.88
C LEU A 73 -9.28 -0.18 -4.82
N LEU A 74 -8.66 0.92 -5.21
CA LEU A 74 -9.29 2.23 -5.20
C LEU A 74 -9.89 2.55 -6.56
N HIS A 75 -11.05 3.22 -6.56
CA HIS A 75 -11.62 3.80 -7.76
C HIS A 75 -10.85 5.06 -8.18
N ALA A 76 -10.77 5.32 -9.48
CA ALA A 76 -10.03 6.46 -10.05
C ALA A 76 -10.42 7.83 -9.49
N LYS A 77 -11.63 7.98 -8.92
CA LYS A 77 -12.10 9.23 -8.31
C LYS A 77 -11.71 9.39 -6.82
N GLN A 78 -11.08 8.38 -6.20
CA GLN A 78 -10.75 8.42 -4.77
C GLN A 78 -9.41 9.12 -4.48
N PHE A 79 -9.22 10.32 -5.05
CA PHE A 79 -8.03 11.14 -4.81
C PHE A 79 -7.86 11.52 -3.34
N ASP A 80 -8.97 11.84 -2.64
CA ASP A 80 -8.92 12.21 -1.22
C ASP A 80 -8.40 11.08 -0.33
N ILE A 81 -8.76 9.83 -0.64
CA ILE A 81 -8.23 8.66 0.06
C ILE A 81 -6.74 8.53 -0.19
N VAL A 82 -6.29 8.70 -1.44
CA VAL A 82 -4.86 8.66 -1.77
C VAL A 82 -4.11 9.76 -1.04
N HIS A 83 -4.63 10.98 -1.02
CA HIS A 83 -4.03 12.10 -0.31
C HIS A 83 -3.98 11.83 1.20
N ARG A 84 -5.13 11.50 1.80
CA ARG A 84 -5.23 11.26 3.26
C ARG A 84 -4.30 10.16 3.75
N LEU A 85 -4.23 9.04 3.04
CA LEU A 85 -3.44 7.88 3.45
C LEU A 85 -1.98 7.93 2.98
N GLY A 86 -1.68 8.65 1.90
CA GLY A 86 -0.36 8.69 1.28
C GLY A 86 0.52 9.87 1.70
N PHE A 87 -0.08 11.04 1.98
CA PHE A 87 0.67 12.28 2.24
C PHE A 87 0.93 12.54 3.72
N PHE A 88 0.28 11.83 4.63
CA PHE A 88 0.44 12.01 6.07
C PHE A 88 1.01 10.76 6.76
N SER A 89 1.58 10.95 7.96
CA SER A 89 2.06 9.86 8.80
C SER A 89 1.03 9.48 9.86
N GLY A 90 0.79 8.19 10.05
CA GLY A 90 -0.01 7.69 11.17
C GLY A 90 0.68 7.78 12.53
N ARG A 91 1.94 8.25 12.57
CA ARG A 91 2.63 8.62 13.81
C ARG A 91 2.16 9.97 14.33
N ASP A 92 1.75 10.86 13.41
CA ASP A 92 1.44 12.26 13.72
C ASP A 92 -0.06 12.49 13.87
N GLN A 93 -0.89 11.69 13.17
CA GLN A 93 -2.33 11.84 13.21
C GLN A 93 -3.06 10.53 12.89
N ASP A 94 -4.32 10.43 13.32
CA ASP A 94 -5.22 9.37 12.89
C ASP A 94 -5.67 9.60 11.45
N LYS A 95 -5.10 8.82 10.53
CA LYS A 95 -5.41 8.94 9.10
C LYS A 95 -6.73 8.33 8.71
N LEU A 96 -7.28 7.43 9.51
CA LEU A 96 -8.56 6.78 9.27
C LEU A 96 -9.75 7.57 9.88
N ALA A 97 -9.50 8.55 10.73
CA ALA A 97 -10.53 9.39 11.30
C ALA A 97 -11.40 10.04 10.21
N GLY A 98 -12.71 9.79 10.25
CA GLY A 98 -13.67 10.29 9.26
C GLY A 98 -13.70 9.54 7.93
N ILE A 99 -12.86 8.53 7.71
CA ILE A 99 -12.97 7.60 6.59
C ILE A 99 -13.89 6.45 7.01
N PRO A 100 -15.00 6.20 6.32
CA PRO A 100 -15.88 5.07 6.64
C PRO A 100 -15.15 3.74 6.48
N HIS A 101 -15.09 2.97 7.55
CA HIS A 101 -14.46 1.65 7.57
C HIS A 101 -15.06 0.79 8.70
N HIS A 102 -14.83 -0.50 8.64
CA HIS A 102 -15.20 -1.45 9.68
C HIS A 102 -14.04 -2.41 9.97
N THR A 103 -14.10 -3.10 11.09
CA THR A 103 -13.12 -4.13 11.42
C THR A 103 -13.43 -5.40 10.62
N GLY A 104 -12.47 -5.83 9.81
CA GLY A 104 -12.56 -7.04 8.99
C GLY A 104 -12.38 -8.35 9.80
N LYS A 105 -12.43 -9.47 9.09
CA LYS A 105 -12.30 -10.83 9.69
C LYS A 105 -10.95 -11.06 10.35
N LEU A 106 -9.88 -10.43 9.85
CA LEU A 106 -8.53 -10.53 10.42
C LEU A 106 -8.26 -9.49 11.51
N GLY A 107 -9.26 -8.68 11.89
CA GLY A 107 -9.11 -7.62 12.88
C GLY A 107 -8.32 -6.41 12.37
N VAL A 108 -8.33 -6.19 11.05
CA VAL A 108 -7.74 -5.03 10.39
C VAL A 108 -8.85 -4.13 9.82
N PRO A 109 -8.63 -2.81 9.68
CA PRO A 109 -9.63 -1.94 9.08
C PRO A 109 -9.90 -2.30 7.62
N VAL A 110 -11.17 -2.35 7.24
CA VAL A 110 -11.62 -2.50 5.84
C VAL A 110 -12.38 -1.25 5.44
N LEU A 111 -11.88 -0.55 4.42
CA LEU A 111 -12.51 0.69 3.92
C LEU A 111 -13.82 0.36 3.22
N ASP A 112 -14.90 1.04 3.63
CA ASP A 112 -16.22 0.84 3.03
C ASP A 112 -16.30 1.37 1.60
N GLU A 113 -15.61 2.49 1.33
CA GLU A 113 -15.59 3.17 0.04
C GLU A 113 -14.38 2.74 -0.81
N CYS A 114 -14.30 1.46 -1.16
CA CYS A 114 -13.32 0.93 -2.11
C CYS A 114 -14.03 0.17 -3.25
N TYR A 115 -13.31 -0.16 -4.31
CA TYR A 115 -13.84 -1.05 -5.34
C TYR A 115 -13.93 -2.49 -4.82
N ALA A 116 -12.83 -3.00 -4.28
CA ALA A 116 -12.74 -4.33 -3.67
C ALA A 116 -11.65 -4.34 -2.60
N HIS A 117 -11.74 -5.29 -1.69
CA HIS A 117 -10.72 -5.50 -0.65
C HIS A 117 -10.32 -6.97 -0.54
N PHE A 118 -9.11 -7.17 -0.03
CA PHE A 118 -8.48 -8.46 0.26
C PHE A 118 -7.89 -8.39 1.66
N GLU A 119 -8.39 -9.22 2.58
CA GLU A 119 -7.76 -9.36 3.89
C GLU A 119 -6.69 -10.45 3.82
N CYS A 120 -5.48 -10.13 4.25
CA CYS A 120 -4.29 -10.93 4.00
C CYS A 120 -3.56 -11.31 5.28
N SER A 121 -3.13 -12.57 5.36
CA SER A 121 -2.20 -13.07 6.37
C SER A 121 -0.82 -13.25 5.74
N VAL A 122 0.20 -12.58 6.27
CA VAL A 122 1.57 -12.69 5.76
C VAL A 122 2.10 -14.09 5.96
N VAL A 123 2.61 -14.69 4.90
CA VAL A 123 3.20 -16.05 4.90
C VAL A 123 4.70 -16.02 4.69
N ASN A 124 5.23 -14.94 4.13
CA ASN A 124 6.66 -14.73 3.99
C ASN A 124 6.98 -13.24 3.81
N ALA A 125 8.23 -12.87 4.09
CA ALA A 125 8.72 -11.52 3.86
C ALA A 125 10.16 -11.55 3.37
N MET A 126 10.54 -10.58 2.54
CA MET A 126 11.89 -10.43 2.01
C MET A 126 12.36 -8.98 2.16
N ASP A 127 13.55 -8.80 2.69
CA ASP A 127 14.20 -7.48 2.74
C ASP A 127 14.69 -7.10 1.34
N THR A 128 14.28 -5.94 0.85
CA THR A 128 14.68 -5.40 -0.44
C THR A 128 15.47 -4.09 -0.32
N GLY A 129 16.06 -3.85 0.84
CA GLY A 129 16.80 -2.62 1.16
C GLY A 129 15.89 -1.57 1.79
N SER A 130 15.37 -0.64 1.01
CA SER A 130 14.46 0.42 1.50
C SER A 130 13.08 -0.08 1.89
N SER A 131 12.67 -1.24 1.38
CA SER A 131 11.35 -1.83 1.59
C SER A 131 11.44 -3.26 2.09
N THR A 132 10.33 -3.76 2.59
CA THR A 132 10.08 -5.19 2.75
C THR A 132 9.00 -5.61 1.76
N LEU A 133 9.28 -6.67 0.98
CA LEU A 133 8.25 -7.40 0.25
C LEU A 133 7.49 -8.29 1.24
N PHE A 134 6.20 -8.09 1.38
CA PHE A 134 5.32 -9.00 2.10
C PHE A 134 4.55 -9.86 1.12
N LEU A 135 4.59 -11.18 1.31
CA LEU A 135 3.77 -12.16 0.61
C LEU A 135 2.62 -12.57 1.54
N GLY A 136 1.38 -12.34 1.12
CA GLY A 136 0.19 -12.63 1.91
C GLY A 136 -0.72 -13.65 1.24
N ASP A 137 -1.19 -14.64 2.01
CA ASP A 137 -2.35 -15.46 1.66
C ASP A 137 -3.61 -14.60 1.79
N VAL A 138 -4.46 -14.63 0.78
CA VAL A 138 -5.77 -13.94 0.83
C VAL A 138 -6.75 -14.79 1.61
N MET A 139 -7.19 -14.29 2.76
CA MET A 139 -8.07 -14.99 3.71
C MET A 139 -9.53 -14.58 3.58
N ALA A 140 -9.81 -13.37 3.11
CA ALA A 140 -11.14 -12.89 2.82
C ALA A 140 -11.10 -11.86 1.69
N VAL A 141 -12.21 -11.78 0.96
CA VAL A 141 -12.40 -10.80 -0.12
C VAL A 141 -13.81 -10.24 -0.06
N GLY A 142 -13.99 -9.04 -0.58
CA GLY A 142 -15.29 -8.43 -0.73
C GLY A 142 -15.26 -7.23 -1.68
N TYR A 143 -16.45 -6.81 -2.09
CA TYR A 143 -16.64 -5.55 -2.79
C TYR A 143 -16.93 -4.45 -1.78
N GLY A 144 -16.41 -3.26 -2.03
CA GLY A 144 -16.82 -2.06 -1.36
C GLY A 144 -17.97 -1.35 -2.08
N ARG A 145 -18.45 -0.25 -1.52
CA ARG A 145 -19.56 0.51 -2.11
C ARG A 145 -19.19 1.15 -3.45
N ALA A 146 -17.91 1.41 -3.69
CA ALA A 146 -17.44 2.00 -4.95
C ALA A 146 -17.63 1.07 -6.16
N VAL A 147 -17.92 -0.21 -5.97
CA VAL A 147 -18.23 -1.15 -7.07
C VAL A 147 -19.44 -0.69 -7.88
N SER A 148 -20.41 -0.03 -7.24
CA SER A 148 -21.61 0.51 -7.89
C SER A 148 -21.30 1.72 -8.82
N LEU A 149 -20.13 2.34 -8.66
CA LEU A 149 -19.76 3.54 -9.41
C LEU A 149 -19.25 3.19 -10.80
N LYS A 150 -18.80 1.95 -11.06
CA LYS A 150 -18.55 1.48 -12.43
C LYS A 150 -17.72 0.20 -12.66
N PRO A 151 -17.73 -0.29 -13.93
CA PRO A 151 -17.04 -1.49 -14.35
C PRO A 151 -15.52 -1.37 -14.39
N GLN A 152 -14.88 -2.51 -14.65
CA GLN A 152 -13.45 -2.67 -14.87
C GLN A 152 -12.89 -1.58 -15.81
N GLY A 153 -11.85 -0.89 -15.40
CA GLY A 153 -11.17 0.16 -16.18
C GLY A 153 -11.06 1.50 -15.45
N GLU A 154 -11.78 1.69 -14.35
CA GLU A 154 -11.71 2.92 -13.57
C GLU A 154 -10.99 2.74 -12.21
N LEU A 155 -10.06 1.81 -12.13
CA LEU A 155 -9.21 1.69 -10.96
C LEU A 155 -8.14 2.78 -10.95
N MET A 156 -7.81 3.26 -9.77
CA MET A 156 -6.72 4.20 -9.59
C MET A 156 -5.39 3.54 -9.97
N THR A 157 -4.67 4.16 -10.89
CA THR A 157 -3.29 3.76 -11.23
C THR A 157 -2.33 4.88 -10.86
N ALA A 158 -1.06 4.54 -10.65
CA ALA A 158 -0.05 5.52 -10.33
C ALA A 158 0.12 6.57 -11.44
N THR A 159 0.04 6.15 -12.70
CA THR A 159 0.09 7.07 -13.86
C THR A 159 -1.11 8.00 -13.87
N TYR A 160 -2.32 7.46 -13.69
CA TYR A 160 -3.54 8.26 -13.66
C TYR A 160 -3.52 9.27 -12.50
N PHE A 161 -3.13 8.84 -11.29
CA PHE A 161 -3.01 9.72 -10.13
C PHE A 161 -2.05 10.87 -10.40
N ARG A 162 -0.82 10.57 -10.86
CA ARG A 162 0.20 11.60 -11.14
C ARG A 162 -0.21 12.60 -12.22
N SER A 163 -0.94 12.14 -13.24
CA SER A 163 -1.38 13.00 -14.33
C SER A 163 -2.57 13.90 -13.97
N ASN A 164 -3.40 13.47 -13.00
CA ASN A 164 -4.67 14.11 -12.68
C ASN A 164 -4.74 14.63 -11.23
N MET A 165 -3.65 14.53 -10.44
CA MET A 165 -3.69 15.09 -9.09
C MET A 165 -3.87 16.61 -9.12
N PRO A 166 -4.54 17.20 -8.12
CA PRO A 166 -4.68 18.64 -7.97
C PRO A 166 -3.33 19.36 -8.00
N ALA A 167 -3.28 20.52 -8.61
CA ALA A 167 -2.02 21.25 -8.83
C ALA A 167 -1.33 21.68 -7.53
N ASP A 168 -2.11 22.01 -6.51
CA ASP A 168 -1.65 22.38 -5.17
C ASP A 168 -0.98 21.21 -4.43
N TRP A 169 -1.32 19.95 -4.76
CA TRP A 169 -0.70 18.77 -4.14
C TRP A 169 0.65 18.42 -4.78
N ARG A 170 0.94 18.91 -5.96
CA ARG A 170 2.13 18.51 -6.73
C ARG A 170 3.44 18.82 -6.02
N LEU A 171 3.57 20.02 -5.47
CA LEU A 171 4.77 20.43 -4.74
C LEU A 171 4.98 19.58 -3.48
N GLU A 172 3.90 19.32 -2.75
CA GLU A 172 3.95 18.45 -1.56
C GLU A 172 4.33 17.01 -1.94
N TYR A 173 3.74 16.48 -3.02
CA TYR A 173 4.05 15.14 -3.52
C TYR A 173 5.53 15.01 -3.88
N GLU A 174 6.08 15.97 -4.61
CA GLU A 174 7.49 15.96 -5.04
C GLU A 174 8.44 16.05 -3.85
N ALA A 175 8.17 16.92 -2.87
CA ALA A 175 8.95 17.01 -1.65
C ALA A 175 8.96 15.70 -0.86
N LYS A 176 7.79 15.08 -0.67
CA LYS A 176 7.69 13.77 0.02
C LYS A 176 8.40 12.65 -0.74
N LEU A 177 8.35 12.68 -2.07
CA LEU A 177 9.06 11.71 -2.89
C LEU A 177 10.59 11.83 -2.73
N GLN A 178 11.12 13.06 -2.73
CA GLN A 178 12.55 13.30 -2.50
C GLN A 178 13.00 12.83 -1.12
N ASP A 179 12.22 13.11 -0.08
CA ASP A 179 12.50 12.62 1.27
C ASP A 179 12.47 11.09 1.35
N ALA A 180 11.47 10.47 0.72
CA ALA A 180 11.37 9.01 0.65
C ALA A 180 12.58 8.38 -0.06
N GLN A 181 13.06 8.99 -1.15
CA GLN A 181 14.25 8.54 -1.87
C GLN A 181 15.51 8.68 -1.01
N ARG A 182 15.68 9.80 -0.32
CA ARG A 182 16.83 10.05 0.58
C ARG A 182 16.87 9.01 1.71
N ILE A 183 15.76 8.81 2.43
CA ILE A 183 15.65 7.82 3.52
C ILE A 183 15.85 6.40 2.96
N GLY A 184 15.23 6.11 1.83
CA GLY A 184 15.34 4.81 1.16
C GLY A 184 16.77 4.47 0.74
N ALA A 185 17.55 5.45 0.26
CA ALA A 185 18.94 5.25 -0.13
C ALA A 185 19.81 4.81 1.06
N GLU A 186 19.58 5.38 2.25
CA GLU A 186 20.29 4.97 3.46
C GLU A 186 19.92 3.55 3.90
N LEU A 187 18.63 3.23 3.92
CA LEU A 187 18.12 1.91 4.29
C LEU A 187 18.56 0.81 3.32
N SER A 188 18.80 1.15 2.05
CA SER A 188 19.15 0.18 1.00
C SER A 188 20.61 -0.29 1.04
N ARG A 189 21.45 0.28 1.88
CA ARG A 189 22.88 -0.06 1.95
C ARG A 189 23.14 -1.52 2.33
N HIS A 190 22.24 -2.12 3.07
CA HIS A 190 22.36 -3.51 3.52
C HIS A 190 21.03 -4.23 3.47
N ILE A 191 20.97 -5.30 2.67
CA ILE A 191 19.84 -6.22 2.64
C ILE A 191 20.09 -7.30 3.72
N LYS A 192 19.08 -7.51 4.58
CA LYS A 192 19.16 -8.50 5.65
C LYS A 192 18.24 -9.69 5.35
N PRO A 193 18.64 -10.93 5.66
CA PRO A 193 17.72 -12.06 5.60
C PRO A 193 16.57 -11.82 6.61
N VAL A 194 15.35 -12.02 6.15
CA VAL A 194 14.16 -11.98 7.00
C VAL A 194 13.71 -13.43 7.24
N ILE A 195 13.70 -13.83 8.49
CA ILE A 195 13.11 -15.11 8.90
C ILE A 195 11.69 -14.81 9.35
N TRP A 196 10.72 -15.13 8.48
CA TRP A 196 9.31 -15.01 8.82
C TRP A 196 8.85 -16.27 9.54
N LYS A 197 8.48 -16.15 10.79
CA LYS A 197 7.88 -17.24 11.56
C LYS A 197 6.37 -17.01 11.63
N ARG A 198 5.59 -18.01 11.20
CA ARG A 198 4.16 -18.05 11.57
C ARG A 198 4.10 -18.27 13.09
N SER A 199 3.43 -17.38 13.79
CA SER A 199 3.00 -17.57 15.17
C SER A 199 1.85 -18.54 15.23
#